data_0b4af4fba9512af0564ee404737750e9
#
_entry.id   0b4af4fba9512af0564ee404737750e9
#
_cell.length_a   1.000
_cell.length_b   1.000
_cell.length_c   1.000
_cell.angle_alpha   90.00
_cell.angle_beta   90.00
_cell.angle_gamma   90.00
#
_symmetry.space_group_name_H-M   'P 1'
#
loop_
_entity.id
_entity.type
_entity.pdbx_description
1 polymer ?
#
loop_
_entity_poly.entity_id
_entity_poly.type
_entity_poly.pdbx_seq_one_letter_code
_entity_poly.pdbx_strand_id
1 'polypeptide(L)'
;MDSVEAVNFIAKQKLREFFELSALASNTNDTVVDSLLRDQLLSYFPKKDTTEIFSLLRELRSKKVTFTSVSKFAILPKDSITPDSIKRIAYTINYFNSDKKLIETNNHVGVFVLKQEPIKFQREFKFYFRTLRKIAEISVFNIFNRSKIS
;
A
#
# COMPACT_ATOMS: atom_id res chain seq x y z
N MET A 1 -15.56 18.45 -1.51
CA MET A 1 -15.14 17.04 -1.74
C MET A 1 -16.15 16.14 -1.05
N ASP A 2 -16.77 15.21 -1.77
CA ASP A 2 -17.69 14.28 -1.14
C ASP A 2 -16.91 13.17 -0.40
N SER A 3 -17.64 12.30 0.32
CA SER A 3 -17.01 11.29 1.14
C SER A 3 -16.24 10.24 0.32
N VAL A 4 -16.71 9.91 -0.88
CA VAL A 4 -16.05 8.94 -1.76
C VAL A 4 -14.73 9.54 -2.28
N GLU A 5 -14.75 10.78 -2.73
CA GLU A 5 -13.54 11.48 -3.17
C GLU A 5 -12.54 11.64 -2.05
N ALA A 6 -13.00 11.93 -0.83
CA ALA A 6 -12.14 12.04 0.34
C ALA A 6 -11.44 10.71 0.65
N VAL A 7 -12.16 9.61 0.62
CA VAL A 7 -11.59 8.27 0.85
C VAL A 7 -10.57 7.92 -0.23
N ASN A 8 -10.89 8.18 -1.50
CA ASN A 8 -9.96 7.97 -2.61
C ASN A 8 -8.66 8.76 -2.40
N PHE A 9 -8.79 10.04 -2.05
CA PHE A 9 -7.65 10.92 -1.84
C PHE A 9 -6.77 10.42 -0.71
N ILE A 10 -7.36 10.10 0.45
CA ILE A 10 -6.63 9.60 1.62
C ILE A 10 -5.91 8.30 1.31
N ALA A 11 -6.61 7.34 0.70
CA ALA A 11 -6.05 6.03 0.38
C ALA A 11 -4.87 6.15 -0.57
N LYS A 12 -5.01 6.94 -1.63
CA LYS A 12 -3.95 7.16 -2.61
C LYS A 12 -2.74 7.84 -1.98
N GLN A 13 -2.96 8.85 -1.14
CA GLN A 13 -1.89 9.56 -0.46
C GLN A 13 -1.15 8.66 0.51
N LYS A 14 -1.85 7.85 1.30
CA LYS A 14 -1.24 6.91 2.23
C LYS A 14 -0.41 5.85 1.50
N LEU A 15 -0.90 5.39 0.37
CA LEU A 15 -0.19 4.42 -0.46
C LEU A 15 1.11 5.03 -1.01
N ARG A 16 1.05 6.26 -1.50
CA ARG A 16 2.23 6.99 -1.98
C ARG A 16 3.27 7.16 -0.88
N GLU A 17 2.84 7.62 0.30
CA GLU A 17 3.71 7.81 1.46
C GLU A 17 4.39 6.49 1.83
N PHE A 18 3.64 5.40 1.87
CA PHE A 18 4.17 4.09 2.22
C PHE A 18 5.30 3.68 1.27
N PHE A 19 5.10 3.79 -0.05
CA PHE A 19 6.13 3.42 -1.01
C PHE A 19 7.32 4.39 -1.02
N GLU A 20 7.10 5.68 -0.83
CA GLU A 20 8.18 6.67 -0.72
C GLU A 20 9.05 6.39 0.51
N LEU A 21 8.44 6.12 1.65
CA LEU A 21 9.15 5.75 2.88
C LEU A 21 9.89 4.43 2.72
N SER A 22 9.30 3.47 2.04
CA SER A 22 9.93 2.18 1.77
C SER A 22 11.18 2.35 0.90
N ALA A 23 11.12 3.19 -0.12
CA ALA A 23 12.28 3.48 -0.96
C ALA A 23 13.39 4.17 -0.14
N LEU A 24 13.03 5.13 0.71
CA LEU A 24 14.00 5.78 1.60
C LEU A 24 14.63 4.78 2.56
N ALA A 25 13.85 3.92 3.18
CA ALA A 25 14.35 2.91 4.11
C ALA A 25 15.27 1.91 3.42
N SER A 26 14.97 1.56 2.16
CA SER A 26 15.80 0.62 1.40
C SER A 26 17.16 1.21 1.00
N ASN A 27 17.27 2.54 0.97
CA ASN A 27 18.49 3.23 0.53
C ASN A 27 19.33 3.80 1.67
N THR A 28 18.82 3.80 2.91
CA THR A 28 19.58 4.36 4.02
C THR A 28 20.57 3.36 4.59
N ASN A 29 21.76 3.88 4.97
CA ASN A 29 22.77 3.12 5.70
C ASN A 29 22.89 3.60 7.16
N ASP A 30 22.14 4.63 7.53
CA ASP A 30 22.12 5.14 8.90
C ASP A 30 21.18 4.29 9.75
N THR A 31 21.72 3.67 10.81
CA THR A 31 20.93 2.74 11.66
C THR A 31 19.82 3.44 12.43
N VAL A 32 20.03 4.70 12.84
CA VAL A 32 18.99 5.47 13.56
C VAL A 32 17.87 5.84 12.62
N VAL A 33 18.19 6.35 11.43
CA VAL A 33 17.21 6.69 10.41
C VAL A 33 16.45 5.45 9.95
N ASP A 34 17.15 4.34 9.74
CA ASP A 34 16.53 3.07 9.35
C ASP A 34 15.50 2.62 10.38
N SER A 35 15.85 2.68 11.67
CA SER A 35 14.94 2.31 12.75
C SER A 35 13.68 3.18 12.76
N LEU A 36 13.84 4.50 12.62
CA LEU A 36 12.71 5.43 12.59
C LEU A 36 11.79 5.19 11.39
N LEU A 37 12.39 4.95 10.21
CA LEU A 37 11.62 4.67 9.01
C LEU A 37 10.86 3.34 9.10
N ARG A 38 11.49 2.31 9.66
CA ARG A 38 10.83 1.02 9.86
C ARG A 38 9.67 1.12 10.84
N ASP A 39 9.82 1.86 11.94
CA ASP A 39 8.74 2.09 12.88
C ASP A 39 7.57 2.82 12.21
N GLN A 40 7.85 3.79 11.37
CA GLN A 40 6.82 4.51 10.63
C GLN A 40 6.12 3.60 9.62
N LEU A 41 6.86 2.77 8.90
CA LEU A 41 6.29 1.79 7.96
C LEU A 41 5.39 0.79 8.67
N LEU A 42 5.78 0.33 9.85
CA LEU A 42 4.96 -0.59 10.66
C LEU A 42 3.63 0.04 11.06
N SER A 43 3.57 1.37 11.21
CA SER A 43 2.33 2.06 11.57
C SER A 43 1.24 1.96 10.50
N TYR A 44 1.58 1.63 9.25
CA TYR A 44 0.61 1.44 8.18
C TYR A 44 -0.10 0.09 8.25
N PHE A 45 0.34 -0.82 9.11
CA PHE A 45 -0.27 -2.14 9.27
C PHE A 45 -0.75 -2.34 10.71
N PRO A 46 -1.92 -2.98 10.92
CA PRO A 46 -2.51 -3.10 12.25
C PRO A 46 -1.81 -4.12 13.14
N LYS A 47 -1.13 -5.07 12.53
CA LYS A 47 -0.38 -6.10 13.24
C LYS A 47 1.10 -5.89 12.99
N LYS A 48 1.92 -6.26 13.97
CA LYS A 48 3.38 -6.22 13.82
C LYS A 48 3.86 -7.35 12.90
N ASP A 49 3.21 -7.53 11.79
CA ASP A 49 3.67 -8.45 10.75
C ASP A 49 4.69 -7.72 9.90
N THR A 50 5.94 -8.01 10.16
CA THR A 50 7.07 -7.38 9.49
C THR A 50 7.43 -8.05 8.16
N THR A 51 6.82 -9.20 7.87
CA THR A 51 7.22 -10.02 6.72
C THR A 51 7.04 -9.29 5.39
N GLU A 52 5.87 -8.68 5.17
CA GLU A 52 5.59 -7.96 3.92
C GLU A 52 6.52 -6.75 3.77
N ILE A 53 6.76 -6.02 4.86
CA ILE A 53 7.61 -4.83 4.85
C ILE A 53 9.06 -5.23 4.55
N PHE A 54 9.59 -6.22 5.23
CA PHE A 54 10.97 -6.67 5.00
C PHE A 54 11.17 -7.25 3.60
N SER A 55 10.19 -7.97 3.08
CA SER A 55 10.23 -8.47 1.71
C SER A 55 10.27 -7.34 0.70
N LEU A 56 9.44 -6.31 0.91
CA LEU A 56 9.42 -5.13 0.05
C LEU A 56 10.75 -4.38 0.11
N LEU A 57 11.28 -4.13 1.31
CA LEU A 57 12.55 -3.41 1.47
C LEU A 57 13.70 -4.16 0.80
N ARG A 58 13.71 -5.49 0.93
CA ARG A 58 14.71 -6.34 0.28
C ARG A 58 14.61 -6.26 -1.23
N GLU A 59 13.39 -6.31 -1.76
CA GLU A 59 13.15 -6.16 -3.19
C GLU A 59 13.64 -4.80 -3.71
N LEU A 60 13.25 -3.72 -3.05
CA LEU A 60 13.63 -2.38 -3.45
C LEU A 60 15.15 -2.19 -3.41
N ARG A 61 15.81 -2.72 -2.39
CA ARG A 61 17.26 -2.65 -2.25
C ARG A 61 17.96 -3.46 -3.36
N SER A 62 17.50 -4.67 -3.63
CA SER A 62 18.11 -5.53 -4.65
C SER A 62 17.97 -4.96 -6.05
N LYS A 63 16.88 -4.26 -6.33
CA LYS A 63 16.61 -3.60 -7.61
C LYS A 63 17.15 -2.18 -7.68
N LYS A 64 17.74 -1.66 -6.61
CA LYS A 64 18.28 -0.31 -6.51
C LYS A 64 17.24 0.76 -6.82
N VAL A 65 16.04 0.59 -6.28
CA VAL A 65 14.94 1.53 -6.45
C VAL A 65 15.19 2.76 -5.57
N THR A 66 15.19 3.94 -6.18
CA THR A 66 15.37 5.21 -5.49
C THR A 66 14.05 5.97 -5.37
N PHE A 67 13.24 5.92 -6.42
CA PHE A 67 11.96 6.64 -6.50
C PHE A 67 10.84 5.68 -6.86
N THR A 68 9.65 5.99 -6.37
CA THR A 68 8.44 5.25 -6.70
C THR A 68 7.33 6.21 -7.13
N SER A 69 6.42 5.75 -7.97
CA SER A 69 5.19 6.49 -8.27
C SER A 69 4.02 5.51 -8.35
N VAL A 70 2.86 5.99 -7.91
CA VAL A 70 1.61 5.23 -7.96
C VAL A 70 0.74 5.81 -9.06
N SER A 71 0.26 4.94 -9.95
CA SER A 71 -0.65 5.33 -11.02
C SER A 71 -1.82 4.36 -11.10
N LYS A 72 -2.84 4.71 -11.90
CA LYS A 72 -4.01 3.86 -12.13
C LYS A 72 -4.68 3.37 -10.83
N PHE A 73 -4.67 4.22 -9.80
CA PHE A 73 -5.30 3.89 -8.52
C PHE A 73 -6.81 3.84 -8.66
N ALA A 74 -7.42 2.76 -8.18
CA ALA A 74 -8.87 2.60 -8.15
C ALA A 74 -9.29 1.79 -6.92
N ILE A 75 -10.39 2.21 -6.30
CA ILE A 75 -11.05 1.40 -5.28
C ILE A 75 -11.99 0.46 -6.01
N LEU A 76 -11.84 -0.83 -5.76
CA LEU A 76 -12.62 -1.87 -6.42
C LEU A 76 -14.05 -1.91 -5.87
N PRO A 77 -15.02 -2.36 -6.68
CA PRO A 77 -16.39 -2.48 -6.21
C PRO A 77 -16.51 -3.37 -4.98
N LYS A 78 -17.32 -2.93 -4.03
CA LYS A 78 -17.61 -3.65 -2.80
C LYS A 78 -18.63 -4.75 -3.05
N ASP A 79 -18.44 -5.92 -2.45
CA ASP A 79 -19.49 -6.93 -2.39
C ASP A 79 -20.48 -6.61 -1.23
N SER A 80 -21.63 -7.30 -1.19
CA SER A 80 -22.66 -7.05 -0.20
C SER A 80 -22.32 -7.55 1.20
N ILE A 81 -21.28 -8.35 1.34
CA ILE A 81 -20.92 -9.03 2.59
C ILE A 81 -19.82 -8.27 3.33
N THR A 82 -18.93 -7.60 2.59
CA THR A 82 -17.76 -6.91 3.17
C THR A 82 -18.19 -5.63 3.90
N PRO A 83 -17.73 -5.40 5.14
CA PRO A 83 -17.99 -4.15 5.85
C PRO A 83 -17.51 -2.92 5.07
N ASP A 84 -18.21 -1.80 5.23
CA ASP A 84 -17.87 -0.53 4.56
C ASP A 84 -16.49 -0.02 4.89
N SER A 85 -15.99 -0.36 6.07
CA SER A 85 -14.66 0.06 6.52
C SER A 85 -13.52 -0.65 5.78
N ILE A 86 -13.81 -1.75 5.09
CA ILE A 86 -12.80 -2.56 4.39
C ILE A 86 -12.93 -2.30 2.89
N LYS A 87 -11.85 -1.84 2.27
CA LYS A 87 -11.81 -1.53 0.84
C LYS A 87 -10.71 -2.32 0.15
N ARG A 88 -11.02 -2.81 -1.04
CA ARG A 88 -10.02 -3.41 -1.93
C ARG A 88 -9.59 -2.37 -2.95
N ILE A 89 -8.32 -2.36 -3.27
CA ILE A 89 -7.76 -1.41 -4.23
C ILE A 89 -6.94 -2.13 -5.28
N ALA A 90 -6.87 -1.52 -6.45
CA ALA A 90 -5.94 -1.91 -7.50
C ALA A 90 -5.15 -0.67 -7.91
N TYR A 91 -3.86 -0.83 -8.13
CA TYR A 91 -2.99 0.27 -8.52
C TYR A 91 -1.78 -0.26 -9.27
N THR A 92 -1.10 0.65 -9.94
CA THR A 92 0.18 0.37 -10.59
C THR A 92 1.27 1.10 -9.83
N ILE A 93 2.32 0.38 -9.46
CA ILE A 93 3.52 0.95 -8.86
C ILE A 93 4.67 0.93 -9.84
N ASN A 94 5.33 2.08 -10.00
CA ASN A 94 6.47 2.23 -10.89
C ASN A 94 7.71 2.47 -10.05
N TYR A 95 8.79 1.74 -10.36
CA TYR A 95 10.07 1.86 -9.69
C TYR A 95 11.08 2.54 -10.61
N PHE A 96 11.80 3.51 -10.06
CA PHE A 96 12.82 4.28 -10.78
C PHE A 96 14.16 4.20 -10.03
N ASN A 97 15.26 4.21 -10.79
CA ASN A 97 16.59 4.25 -10.22
C ASN A 97 17.02 5.69 -9.88
N SER A 98 18.27 5.87 -9.43
CA SER A 98 18.80 7.19 -9.08
C SER A 98 18.87 8.16 -10.27
N ASP A 99 18.94 7.64 -11.48
CA ASP A 99 18.93 8.45 -12.71
C ASP A 99 17.51 8.75 -13.19
N LYS A 100 16.49 8.41 -12.39
CA LYS A 100 15.08 8.58 -12.71
C LYS A 100 14.62 7.77 -13.93
N LYS A 101 15.31 6.68 -14.21
CA LYS A 101 14.90 5.74 -15.25
C LYS A 101 13.98 4.68 -14.68
N LEU A 102 12.96 4.34 -15.44
CA LEU A 102 12.01 3.30 -15.06
C LEU A 102 12.71 1.93 -15.05
N ILE A 103 12.67 1.26 -13.90
CA ILE A 103 13.22 -0.10 -13.73
C ILE A 103 12.13 -1.13 -13.96
N GLU A 104 10.98 -0.93 -13.35
CA GLU A 104 9.93 -1.94 -13.32
C GLU A 104 8.58 -1.29 -13.06
N THR A 105 7.55 -1.87 -13.64
CA THR A 105 6.16 -1.50 -13.40
C THR A 105 5.41 -2.75 -12.96
N ASN A 106 4.70 -2.66 -11.84
CA ASN A 106 3.92 -3.78 -11.31
C ASN A 106 2.49 -3.36 -11.03
N ASN A 107 1.57 -4.26 -11.34
CA ASN A 107 0.18 -4.11 -10.94
C ASN A 107 -0.01 -4.81 -9.60
N HIS A 108 -0.56 -4.08 -8.64
CA HIS A 108 -0.80 -4.58 -7.30
C HIS A 108 -2.29 -4.57 -6.98
N VAL A 109 -2.68 -5.44 -6.07
CA VAL A 109 -3.95 -5.35 -5.38
C VAL A 109 -3.67 -5.26 -3.89
N GLY A 110 -4.54 -4.59 -3.18
CA GLY A 110 -4.37 -4.42 -1.74
C GLY A 110 -5.71 -4.31 -1.04
N VAL A 111 -5.65 -4.35 0.27
CA VAL A 111 -6.80 -4.15 1.13
C VAL A 111 -6.40 -3.12 2.18
N PHE A 112 -7.23 -2.11 2.35
CA PHE A 112 -7.06 -1.17 3.45
C PHE A 112 -8.33 -1.11 4.30
N VAL A 113 -8.14 -0.65 5.52
CA VAL A 113 -9.23 -0.44 6.47
C VAL A 113 -9.24 1.03 6.83
N LEU A 114 -10.41 1.64 6.73
CA LEU A 114 -10.64 3.02 7.14
C LEU A 114 -11.78 3.02 8.16
N LYS A 115 -11.43 3.27 9.42
CA LYS A 115 -12.40 3.34 10.50
C LYS A 115 -12.52 4.76 11.02
N GLN A 116 -13.75 5.19 11.26
CA GLN A 116 -14.03 6.42 11.95
C GLN A 116 -14.20 6.11 13.43
N GLU A 117 -13.34 6.66 14.28
CA GLU A 117 -13.42 6.47 15.73
C GLU A 117 -13.69 7.78 16.43
N PRO A 118 -14.67 7.83 17.34
CA PRO A 118 -14.88 9.02 18.15
C PRO A 118 -13.80 9.13 19.23
N ILE A 119 -13.13 10.27 19.29
CA ILE A 119 -12.18 10.59 20.34
C ILE A 119 -12.65 11.89 21.00
N LYS A 120 -13.12 11.79 22.25
CA LYS A 120 -13.72 12.92 22.99
C LYS A 120 -14.83 13.58 22.16
N PHE A 121 -14.62 14.82 21.70
CA PHE A 121 -15.60 15.57 20.92
C PHE A 121 -15.25 15.63 19.43
N GLN A 122 -14.27 14.85 19.00
CA GLN A 122 -13.82 14.80 17.61
C GLN A 122 -13.92 13.38 17.07
N ARG A 123 -14.01 13.30 15.75
CA ARG A 123 -13.93 12.02 15.05
C ARG A 123 -12.58 11.90 14.39
N GLU A 124 -11.90 10.77 14.62
CA GLU A 124 -10.63 10.48 14.01
C GLU A 124 -10.76 9.30 13.07
N PHE A 125 -10.10 9.38 11.91
CA PHE A 125 -10.05 8.28 10.97
C PHE A 125 -8.79 7.47 11.23
N LYS A 126 -8.97 6.17 11.46
CA LYS A 126 -7.86 5.23 11.45
C LYS A 126 -7.75 4.59 10.09
N PHE A 127 -6.56 4.69 9.51
CA PHE A 127 -6.25 4.13 8.20
C PHE A 127 -5.05 3.20 8.32
N TYR A 128 -5.19 1.97 7.79
CA TYR A 128 -4.07 1.05 7.72
C TYR A 128 -4.29 0.03 6.61
N PHE A 129 -3.18 -0.50 6.08
CA PHE A 129 -3.22 -1.55 5.09
C PHE A 129 -3.29 -2.91 5.76
N ARG A 130 -4.01 -3.84 5.16
CA ARG A 130 -3.97 -5.25 5.53
C ARG A 130 -2.99 -6.02 4.68
N THR A 131 -2.97 -5.73 3.38
CA THR A 131 -2.11 -6.42 2.43
C THR A 131 -1.89 -5.54 1.20
N LEU A 132 -0.70 -5.63 0.63
CA LEU A 132 -0.33 -4.98 -0.63
C LEU A 132 0.49 -6.01 -1.41
N ARG A 133 -0.06 -6.58 -2.48
CA ARG A 133 0.58 -7.67 -3.21
C ARG A 133 0.57 -7.45 -4.71
N LYS A 134 1.62 -7.90 -5.38
CA LYS A 134 1.65 -7.96 -6.84
C LYS A 134 0.61 -8.94 -7.35
N ILE A 135 -0.03 -8.61 -8.47
CA ILE A 135 -1.00 -9.51 -9.10
C ILE A 135 -0.33 -10.84 -9.48
N ALA A 136 0.92 -10.82 -9.89
CA ALA A 136 1.67 -12.02 -10.21
C ALA A 136 1.89 -12.96 -9.02
N GLU A 137 1.85 -12.45 -7.79
CA GLU A 137 1.97 -13.25 -6.56
C GLU A 137 0.63 -13.82 -6.12
N ILE A 138 -0.46 -13.24 -6.59
CA ILE A 138 -1.80 -13.76 -6.41
C ILE A 138 -1.98 -14.83 -7.48
N SER A 139 -2.32 -16.05 -7.07
CA SER A 139 -2.49 -17.15 -8.02
C SER A 139 -3.40 -16.70 -9.17
N VAL A 140 -2.92 -16.82 -10.39
CA VAL A 140 -3.69 -16.56 -11.61
C VAL A 140 -4.96 -17.41 -11.61
N PHE A 141 -4.89 -18.60 -11.04
CA PHE A 141 -6.02 -19.49 -10.86
C PHE A 141 -7.12 -18.85 -10.00
N ASN A 142 -6.77 -18.20 -8.90
CA ASN A 142 -7.75 -17.54 -8.03
C ASN A 142 -8.44 -16.37 -8.72
N ILE A 143 -7.70 -15.56 -9.45
CA ILE A 143 -8.26 -14.45 -10.22
C ILE A 143 -9.21 -14.98 -11.28
N PHE A 144 -8.82 -16.04 -11.99
CA PHE A 144 -9.61 -16.64 -13.04
C PHE A 144 -10.89 -17.29 -12.49
N ASN A 145 -10.81 -17.97 -11.35
CA ASN A 145 -11.97 -18.57 -10.70
C ASN A 145 -12.97 -17.51 -10.20
N ARG A 146 -12.51 -16.40 -9.69
CA ARG A 146 -13.38 -15.30 -9.28
C ARG A 146 -14.17 -14.73 -10.43
N SER A 147 -13.56 -14.59 -11.61
CA SER A 147 -14.29 -14.11 -12.78
C SER A 147 -15.29 -15.14 -13.31
N LYS A 148 -15.10 -16.45 -13.09
CA LYS A 148 -16.05 -17.48 -13.46
C LYS A 148 -17.25 -17.57 -12.52
N ILE A 149 -17.06 -17.20 -11.26
CA ILE A 149 -18.11 -17.27 -10.21
C ILE A 149 -18.99 -16.03 -10.24
N SER A 150 -18.48 -14.95 -10.74
CA SER A 150 -19.26 -13.72 -10.90
C SER A 150 -20.20 -13.76 -12.15
#